data_f1356674bf85f4401344348bdd106560
#
_entry.id   f1356674bf85f4401344348bdd106560
#
_cell.length_a   1.000
_cell.length_b   1.000
_cell.length_c   1.000
_cell.angle_alpha   90.00
_cell.angle_beta   90.00
_cell.angle_gamma   90.00
#
_symmetry.space_group_name_H-M   'P 1'
#
loop_
_entity.id
_entity.type
_entity.pdbx_description
1 polymer ?
#
loop_
_entity_poly.entity_id
_entity_poly.type
_entity_poly.pdbx_seq_one_letter_code
_entity_poly.pdbx_strand_id
1 'polypeptide(L)'
;MTILSIFVCLLSVLSCGSDNEETEVAVIDVSPAQLSATHEGLVTSATINSGLEWTAFSDDACKDWISCKITDNGSQGTVEVTVKANTTYQSREGKVVVKAGAARTSIPVTQAARPEPSADPDITVPEGYRLVWNEEFNKGTQPDLDQWYYETGGNGWGNNELQH
;
A
#
# COMPACT_ATOMS: atom_id res chain seq x y z
N MET A 1 69.48 1.03 -7.91
CA MET A 1 68.19 1.71 -7.76
C MET A 1 67.82 2.26 -9.13
N THR A 2 67.10 1.44 -9.88
CA THR A 2 66.84 1.59 -11.32
C THR A 2 65.37 2.04 -11.48
N ILE A 3 65.21 3.26 -11.99
CA ILE A 3 63.92 3.85 -12.27
C ILE A 3 63.44 3.38 -13.64
N LEU A 4 62.37 2.60 -13.69
CA LEU A 4 61.72 2.12 -14.91
C LEU A 4 60.73 3.18 -15.36
N SER A 5 61.07 3.88 -16.45
CA SER A 5 60.19 4.86 -17.09
C SER A 5 59.23 4.14 -18.03
N ILE A 6 57.96 4.15 -17.71
CA ILE A 6 56.89 3.61 -18.56
C ILE A 6 56.51 4.71 -19.57
N PHE A 7 56.78 4.49 -20.82
CA PHE A 7 56.40 5.31 -21.95
C PHE A 7 54.95 5.00 -22.35
N VAL A 8 54.03 5.88 -22.03
CA VAL A 8 52.64 5.74 -22.46
C VAL A 8 52.51 6.26 -23.89
N CYS A 9 52.31 5.34 -24.83
CA CYS A 9 52.03 5.67 -26.21
C CYS A 9 50.59 6.10 -26.38
N LEU A 10 50.36 7.39 -26.66
CA LEU A 10 49.06 7.98 -26.91
C LEU A 10 48.68 7.66 -28.39
N LEU A 11 47.87 6.62 -28.62
CA LEU A 11 47.22 6.39 -29.91
C LEU A 11 45.94 7.25 -29.95
N SER A 12 45.98 8.36 -30.68
CA SER A 12 44.82 9.11 -31.09
C SER A 12 44.13 8.37 -32.24
N VAL A 13 43.07 7.64 -31.95
CA VAL A 13 42.09 7.18 -32.95
C VAL A 13 41.05 8.27 -33.14
N LEU A 14 41.09 8.96 -34.26
CA LEU A 14 39.94 9.69 -34.75
C LEU A 14 38.87 8.67 -35.12
N SER A 15 37.86 8.50 -34.27
CA SER A 15 36.63 7.83 -34.59
C SER A 15 35.60 8.89 -34.99
N CYS A 16 35.19 8.80 -36.22
CA CYS A 16 34.12 9.58 -36.82
C CYS A 16 32.77 9.24 -36.19
N GLY A 17 31.97 10.27 -35.92
CA GLY A 17 30.70 10.29 -35.26
C GLY A 17 29.76 9.09 -35.43
N SER A 18 29.33 8.65 -34.30
CA SER A 18 27.98 8.24 -34.07
C SER A 18 27.71 8.66 -32.62
N ASP A 19 26.90 9.69 -32.47
CA ASP A 19 26.33 10.08 -31.16
C ASP A 19 25.43 8.94 -30.70
N ASN A 20 26.05 7.88 -30.16
CA ASN A 20 25.39 7.02 -29.23
C ASN A 20 25.35 7.79 -27.90
N GLU A 21 24.29 8.55 -27.66
CA GLU A 21 23.92 8.88 -26.29
C GLU A 21 23.78 7.53 -25.58
N GLU A 22 24.79 7.13 -24.85
CA GLU A 22 24.63 6.11 -23.83
C GLU A 22 23.53 6.62 -22.87
N THR A 23 22.32 6.16 -23.11
CA THR A 23 21.20 6.44 -22.22
C THR A 23 21.59 5.81 -20.88
N GLU A 24 22.02 6.63 -19.94
CA GLU A 24 22.36 6.19 -18.60
C GLU A 24 21.10 5.54 -18.00
N VAL A 25 21.13 4.21 -17.88
CA VAL A 25 19.99 3.47 -17.31
C VAL A 25 20.03 3.67 -15.82
N ALA A 26 19.14 4.49 -15.30
CA ALA A 26 19.01 4.70 -13.86
C ALA A 26 18.77 3.36 -13.14
N VAL A 27 19.47 3.13 -12.05
CA VAL A 27 19.15 2.07 -11.10
C VAL A 27 18.21 2.66 -10.06
N ILE A 28 17.04 2.06 -9.88
CA ILE A 28 16.05 2.53 -8.90
C ILE A 28 16.07 1.59 -7.69
N ASP A 29 16.57 2.09 -6.56
CA ASP A 29 16.48 1.42 -5.27
C ASP A 29 15.26 1.92 -4.51
N VAL A 30 14.50 1.00 -3.92
CA VAL A 30 13.30 1.31 -3.13
C VAL A 30 13.39 0.67 -1.75
N SER A 31 13.00 1.41 -0.72
CA SER A 31 12.99 0.93 0.65
C SER A 31 11.77 1.46 1.41
N PRO A 32 10.92 0.56 1.96
CA PRO A 32 11.01 -0.90 1.90
C PRO A 32 10.71 -1.44 0.49
N ALA A 33 11.24 -2.63 0.18
CA ALA A 33 11.05 -3.27 -1.13
C ALA A 33 9.63 -3.80 -1.36
N GLN A 34 8.83 -3.92 -0.30
CA GLN A 34 7.41 -4.29 -0.32
C GLN A 34 6.67 -3.69 0.86
N LEU A 35 5.35 -3.57 0.74
CA LEU A 35 4.47 -3.07 1.79
C LEU A 35 3.42 -4.14 2.15
N SER A 36 3.14 -4.27 3.45
CA SER A 36 2.09 -5.14 3.96
C SER A 36 1.15 -4.32 4.84
N ALA A 37 -0.13 -4.34 4.51
CA ALA A 37 -1.17 -3.61 5.24
C ALA A 37 -2.14 -4.57 5.92
N THR A 38 -2.65 -4.19 7.10
CA THR A 38 -3.81 -4.83 7.70
C THR A 38 -5.08 -4.49 6.92
N HIS A 39 -6.20 -5.11 7.25
CA HIS A 39 -7.48 -4.77 6.66
C HIS A 39 -7.92 -3.32 6.94
N GLU A 40 -7.45 -2.71 8.02
CA GLU A 40 -7.76 -1.32 8.40
C GLU A 40 -7.11 -0.29 7.46
N GLY A 41 -6.11 -0.72 6.71
CA GLY A 41 -5.34 0.13 5.81
C GLY A 41 -3.93 0.43 6.34
N LEU A 42 -3.24 1.35 5.65
CA LEU A 42 -1.88 1.74 5.98
C LEU A 42 -1.60 3.13 5.42
N VAL A 43 -0.91 3.95 6.19
CA VAL A 43 -0.22 5.14 5.68
C VAL A 43 1.24 4.99 6.05
N THR A 44 2.12 4.98 5.06
CA THR A 44 3.56 4.78 5.26
C THR A 44 4.35 5.51 4.18
N SER A 45 5.65 5.61 4.36
CA SER A 45 6.54 6.21 3.39
C SER A 45 7.56 5.20 2.87
N ALA A 46 7.89 5.31 1.59
CA ALA A 46 8.99 4.58 0.97
C ALA A 46 10.03 5.58 0.46
N THR A 47 11.30 5.26 0.68
CA THR A 47 12.43 6.02 0.14
C THR A 47 12.78 5.49 -1.24
N ILE A 48 13.00 6.40 -2.17
CA ILE A 48 13.40 6.10 -3.54
C ILE A 48 14.78 6.73 -3.76
N ASN A 49 15.71 5.95 -4.29
CA ASN A 49 17.02 6.42 -4.74
C ASN A 49 17.25 5.95 -6.17
N SER A 50 17.35 6.89 -7.10
CA SER A 50 17.42 6.59 -8.54
C SER A 50 18.56 7.30 -9.26
N GLY A 51 19.27 8.20 -8.57
CA GLY A 51 20.25 9.08 -9.23
C GLY A 51 19.66 10.13 -10.16
N LEU A 52 18.39 9.99 -10.53
CA LEU A 52 17.63 10.89 -11.42
C LEU A 52 16.32 11.33 -10.75
N GLU A 53 15.70 12.37 -11.28
CA GLU A 53 14.32 12.71 -10.90
C GLU A 53 13.36 11.57 -11.27
N TRP A 54 12.41 11.27 -10.39
CA TRP A 54 11.52 10.12 -10.52
C TRP A 54 10.07 10.48 -10.26
N THR A 55 9.18 9.61 -10.68
CA THR A 55 7.73 9.66 -10.40
C THR A 55 7.26 8.36 -9.81
N ALA A 56 6.20 8.41 -8.99
CA ALA A 56 5.53 7.23 -8.43
C ALA A 56 4.02 7.36 -8.56
N PHE A 57 3.36 6.25 -8.86
CA PHE A 57 1.90 6.17 -8.99
C PHE A 57 1.42 4.74 -8.71
N SER A 58 0.17 4.60 -8.29
CA SER A 58 -0.48 3.30 -8.17
C SER A 58 -0.78 2.71 -9.55
N ASP A 59 -0.61 1.41 -9.67
CA ASP A 59 -1.04 0.69 -10.88
C ASP A 59 -2.57 0.84 -11.09
N ASP A 60 -3.02 0.87 -12.35
CA ASP A 60 -4.43 1.06 -12.69
C ASP A 60 -5.36 0.04 -12.03
N ALA A 61 -4.88 -1.18 -11.82
CA ALA A 61 -5.66 -2.23 -11.17
C ALA A 61 -5.92 -2.00 -9.67
N CYS A 62 -5.17 -1.08 -9.03
CA CYS A 62 -5.27 -0.84 -7.58
C CYS A 62 -5.44 0.64 -7.19
N LYS A 63 -5.59 1.54 -8.16
CA LYS A 63 -5.72 3.00 -7.92
C LYS A 63 -6.92 3.41 -7.07
N ASP A 64 -7.93 2.55 -6.97
CA ASP A 64 -9.12 2.82 -6.16
C ASP A 64 -8.86 2.68 -4.66
N TRP A 65 -7.80 1.93 -4.30
CA TRP A 65 -7.48 1.65 -2.92
C TRP A 65 -6.01 1.91 -2.52
N ILE A 66 -5.11 2.15 -3.48
CA ILE A 66 -3.75 2.64 -3.23
C ILE A 66 -3.64 4.04 -3.83
N SER A 67 -3.08 4.98 -3.08
CA SER A 67 -2.72 6.30 -3.57
C SER A 67 -1.31 6.66 -3.15
N CYS A 68 -0.64 7.49 -3.96
CA CYS A 68 0.74 7.92 -3.76
C CYS A 68 0.81 9.44 -3.74
N LYS A 69 1.61 9.97 -2.81
CA LYS A 69 1.94 11.39 -2.75
C LYS A 69 3.45 11.53 -2.64
N ILE A 70 4.06 12.10 -3.66
CA ILE A 70 5.48 12.39 -3.65
C ILE A 70 5.72 13.60 -2.75
N THR A 71 6.61 13.45 -1.79
CA THR A 71 6.99 14.54 -0.87
C THR A 71 8.33 15.17 -1.25
N ASP A 72 9.19 14.42 -1.90
CA ASP A 72 10.45 14.87 -2.48
C ASP A 72 10.81 13.91 -3.62
N ASN A 73 11.20 14.41 -4.79
CA ASN A 73 11.48 13.62 -6.00
C ASN A 73 12.83 13.95 -6.65
N GLY A 74 13.78 14.48 -5.90
CA GLY A 74 15.18 14.57 -6.35
C GLY A 74 15.79 13.18 -6.61
N SER A 75 17.09 13.11 -6.81
CA SER A 75 17.81 11.83 -7.02
C SER A 75 17.60 10.83 -5.88
N GLN A 76 17.34 11.32 -4.69
CA GLN A 76 16.86 10.60 -3.53
C GLN A 76 15.65 11.33 -2.96
N GLY A 77 14.56 10.63 -2.70
CA GLY A 77 13.35 11.24 -2.18
C GLY A 77 12.39 10.26 -1.54
N THR A 78 11.18 10.73 -1.23
CA THR A 78 10.20 9.98 -0.45
C THR A 78 8.82 10.06 -1.10
N VAL A 79 8.16 8.91 -1.17
CA VAL A 79 6.76 8.79 -1.54
C VAL A 79 5.95 8.29 -0.35
N GLU A 80 4.91 9.03 0.01
CA GLU A 80 3.89 8.58 0.94
C GLU A 80 2.89 7.68 0.20
N VAL A 81 2.66 6.50 0.72
CA VAL A 81 1.72 5.51 0.19
C VAL A 81 0.58 5.34 1.18
N THR A 82 -0.64 5.58 0.71
CA THR A 82 -1.87 5.37 1.47
C THR A 82 -2.62 4.18 0.89
N VAL A 83 -2.90 3.19 1.74
CA VAL A 83 -3.70 2.00 1.44
C VAL A 83 -5.01 2.13 2.20
N LYS A 84 -6.15 2.22 1.48
CA LYS A 84 -7.49 2.30 2.09
C LYS A 84 -7.87 0.99 2.76
N ALA A 85 -8.78 1.05 3.73
CA ALA A 85 -9.32 -0.13 4.39
C ALA A 85 -9.89 -1.17 3.40
N ASN A 86 -9.62 -2.43 3.68
CA ASN A 86 -10.21 -3.56 2.96
C ASN A 86 -11.43 -4.07 3.75
N THR A 87 -12.61 -3.74 3.28
CA THR A 87 -13.87 -4.15 3.90
C THR A 87 -14.33 -5.53 3.44
N THR A 88 -13.58 -6.18 2.55
CA THR A 88 -13.89 -7.51 2.03
C THR A 88 -13.21 -8.61 2.84
N TYR A 89 -13.76 -9.81 2.76
CA TYR A 89 -13.18 -11.00 3.40
C TYR A 89 -12.14 -11.71 2.51
N GLN A 90 -11.57 -11.00 1.56
CA GLN A 90 -10.50 -11.50 0.70
C GLN A 90 -9.30 -10.57 0.79
N SER A 91 -8.11 -11.13 0.90
CA SER A 91 -6.88 -10.37 0.76
C SER A 91 -6.77 -9.83 -0.66
N ARG A 92 -6.03 -8.74 -0.82
CA ARG A 92 -5.80 -8.15 -2.13
C ARG A 92 -4.34 -7.72 -2.29
N GLU A 93 -3.92 -7.66 -3.52
CA GLU A 93 -2.57 -7.28 -3.91
C GLU A 93 -2.61 -6.14 -4.91
N GLY A 94 -1.61 -5.30 -4.86
CA GLY A 94 -1.41 -4.19 -5.77
C GLY A 94 0.05 -3.79 -5.81
N LYS A 95 0.34 -2.69 -6.46
CA LYS A 95 1.71 -2.17 -6.52
C LYS A 95 1.73 -0.66 -6.74
N VAL A 96 2.78 -0.05 -6.23
CA VAL A 96 3.21 1.30 -6.59
C VAL A 96 4.29 1.16 -7.66
N VAL A 97 4.14 1.87 -8.76
CA VAL A 97 5.11 1.89 -9.86
C VAL A 97 5.98 3.13 -9.70
N VAL A 98 7.29 2.96 -9.78
CA VAL A 98 8.29 4.04 -9.76
C VAL A 98 9.00 4.08 -11.10
N LYS A 99 9.15 5.28 -11.68
CA LYS A 99 9.86 5.53 -12.94
C LYS A 99 10.91 6.62 -12.76
N ALA A 100 12.10 6.39 -13.31
CA ALA A 100 13.19 7.37 -13.38
C ALA A 100 13.83 7.27 -14.77
N GLY A 101 13.64 8.28 -15.60
CA GLY A 101 14.05 8.20 -17.02
C GLY A 101 13.42 7.00 -17.73
N ALA A 102 14.24 6.13 -18.32
CA ALA A 102 13.82 4.89 -18.96
C ALA A 102 13.62 3.71 -17.95
N ALA A 103 14.19 3.80 -16.75
CA ALA A 103 14.09 2.76 -15.73
C ALA A 103 12.71 2.73 -15.07
N ARG A 104 12.32 1.53 -14.65
CA ARG A 104 11.06 1.28 -13.99
C ARG A 104 11.21 0.16 -12.96
N THR A 105 10.65 0.37 -11.78
CA THR A 105 10.51 -0.65 -10.73
C THR A 105 9.12 -0.59 -10.11
N SER A 106 8.82 -1.49 -9.18
CA SER A 106 7.56 -1.44 -8.44
C SER A 106 7.76 -1.89 -7.00
N ILE A 107 6.92 -1.35 -6.11
CA ILE A 107 6.80 -1.75 -4.71
C ILE A 107 5.51 -2.56 -4.60
N PRO A 108 5.58 -3.89 -4.45
CA PRO A 108 4.41 -4.71 -4.19
C PRO A 108 3.72 -4.30 -2.88
N VAL A 109 2.39 -4.33 -2.89
CA VAL A 109 1.55 -4.02 -1.74
C VAL A 109 0.60 -5.18 -1.54
N THR A 110 0.67 -5.82 -0.37
CA THR A 110 -0.30 -6.84 0.05
C THR A 110 -1.19 -6.28 1.15
N GLN A 111 -2.48 -6.61 1.12
CA GLN A 111 -3.39 -6.21 2.17
C GLN A 111 -4.22 -7.40 2.64
N ALA A 112 -4.27 -7.57 3.97
CA ALA A 112 -5.06 -8.62 4.59
C ALA A 112 -6.55 -8.45 4.32
N ALA A 113 -7.26 -9.57 4.32
CA ALA A 113 -8.71 -9.60 4.38
C ALA A 113 -9.22 -9.03 5.70
N ARG A 114 -10.43 -8.49 5.70
CA ARG A 114 -11.17 -8.25 6.93
C ARG A 114 -11.35 -9.58 7.68
N PRO A 115 -11.14 -9.64 8.99
CA PRO A 115 -11.45 -10.85 9.76
C PRO A 115 -12.91 -11.23 9.60
N GLU A 116 -13.17 -12.52 9.46
CA GLU A 116 -14.53 -13.02 9.60
C GLU A 116 -15.02 -12.73 11.03
N PRO A 117 -16.30 -12.39 11.23
CA PRO A 117 -16.88 -12.33 12.55
C PRO A 117 -16.66 -13.69 13.23
N SER A 118 -16.13 -13.68 14.46
CA SER A 118 -16.04 -14.92 15.20
C SER A 118 -17.46 -15.31 15.58
N ALA A 119 -17.92 -16.46 15.10
CA ALA A 119 -19.18 -17.02 15.56
C ALA A 119 -19.08 -17.34 17.07
N ASP A 120 -20.13 -17.05 17.82
CA ASP A 120 -20.34 -17.69 19.10
C ASP A 120 -20.31 -19.21 18.86
N PRO A 121 -19.62 -20.00 19.70
CA PRO A 121 -19.53 -21.46 19.53
C PRO A 121 -20.91 -22.15 19.47
N ASP A 122 -21.95 -21.50 19.97
CA ASP A 122 -23.32 -22.01 19.96
C ASP A 122 -24.06 -21.71 18.64
N ILE A 123 -23.50 -20.89 17.73
CA ILE A 123 -24.08 -20.59 16.43
C ILE A 123 -23.65 -21.61 15.40
N THR A 124 -24.60 -22.37 14.89
CA THR A 124 -24.41 -23.25 13.73
C THR A 124 -24.67 -22.49 12.43
N VAL A 125 -23.62 -22.26 11.66
CA VAL A 125 -23.75 -21.68 10.31
C VAL A 125 -24.06 -22.81 9.31
N PRO A 126 -25.17 -22.77 8.58
CA PRO A 126 -25.50 -23.80 7.59
C PRO A 126 -24.43 -23.91 6.50
N GLU A 127 -24.28 -25.12 5.91
CA GLU A 127 -23.37 -25.34 4.79
C GLU A 127 -23.70 -24.42 3.61
N GLY A 128 -22.68 -23.82 3.00
CA GLY A 128 -22.80 -22.86 1.93
C GLY A 128 -23.12 -21.42 2.36
N TYR A 129 -23.32 -21.19 3.64
CA TYR A 129 -23.51 -19.83 4.19
C TYR A 129 -22.29 -19.39 4.98
N ARG A 130 -22.15 -18.07 5.13
CA ARG A 130 -21.12 -17.45 5.94
C ARG A 130 -21.77 -16.52 6.95
N LEU A 131 -21.30 -16.58 8.20
CA LEU A 131 -21.67 -15.59 9.20
C LEU A 131 -21.14 -14.21 8.76
N VAL A 132 -22.02 -13.25 8.64
CA VAL A 132 -21.67 -11.87 8.27
C VAL A 132 -21.61 -10.99 9.52
N TRP A 133 -22.48 -11.24 10.47
CA TRP A 133 -22.57 -10.52 11.72
C TRP A 133 -23.39 -11.34 12.72
N ASN A 134 -23.06 -11.24 13.99
CA ASN A 134 -23.86 -11.79 15.09
C ASN A 134 -23.73 -10.90 16.33
N GLU A 135 -24.77 -10.86 17.14
CA GLU A 135 -24.78 -10.26 18.47
C GLU A 135 -25.67 -11.11 19.38
N GLU A 136 -25.06 -11.78 20.32
CA GLU A 136 -25.71 -12.69 21.23
C GLU A 136 -25.91 -12.06 22.63
N PHE A 137 -25.51 -10.77 22.78
CA PHE A 137 -25.58 -10.03 24.04
C PHE A 137 -24.92 -10.75 25.24
N ASN A 138 -23.91 -11.58 24.93
CA ASN A 138 -23.20 -12.39 25.93
C ASN A 138 -21.88 -11.75 26.38
N LYS A 139 -21.53 -10.58 25.86
CA LYS A 139 -20.31 -9.82 26.17
C LYS A 139 -20.63 -8.66 27.10
N GLY A 140 -20.79 -8.93 28.39
CA GLY A 140 -21.05 -7.88 29.40
C GLY A 140 -22.53 -7.67 29.68
N THR A 141 -22.86 -6.50 30.22
CA THR A 141 -24.22 -6.18 30.72
C THR A 141 -24.95 -5.16 29.81
N GLN A 142 -24.31 -4.72 28.75
CA GLN A 142 -24.85 -3.74 27.83
C GLN A 142 -24.46 -4.09 26.39
N PRO A 143 -25.27 -3.71 25.39
CA PRO A 143 -24.93 -3.83 23.99
C PRO A 143 -23.65 -3.05 23.65
N ASP A 144 -22.94 -3.49 22.62
CA ASP A 144 -21.82 -2.75 22.05
C ASP A 144 -22.34 -1.44 21.41
N LEU A 145 -22.00 -0.31 22.03
CA LEU A 145 -22.47 1.00 21.57
C LEU A 145 -21.83 1.47 20.26
N ASP A 146 -20.83 0.79 19.74
CA ASP A 146 -20.31 1.02 18.38
C ASP A 146 -21.22 0.44 17.29
N GLN A 147 -22.08 -0.50 17.68
CA GLN A 147 -23.02 -1.19 16.80
C GLN A 147 -24.49 -0.92 17.13
N TRP A 148 -24.76 -0.53 18.35
CA TRP A 148 -26.11 -0.30 18.89
C TRP A 148 -26.23 1.10 19.49
N TYR A 149 -27.37 1.69 19.38
CA TYR A 149 -27.71 2.91 20.12
C TYR A 149 -29.06 2.74 20.81
N TYR A 150 -29.22 3.40 21.95
CA TYR A 150 -30.47 3.43 22.65
C TYR A 150 -31.37 4.51 22.09
N GLU A 151 -32.57 4.15 21.67
CA GLU A 151 -33.64 5.11 21.48
C GLU A 151 -34.40 5.28 22.78
N THR A 152 -34.50 6.51 23.23
CA THR A 152 -35.23 6.86 24.47
C THR A 152 -36.33 7.87 24.15
N GLY A 153 -37.46 7.75 24.80
CA GLY A 153 -38.57 8.64 24.60
C GLY A 153 -39.94 7.97 24.62
N GLY A 154 -40.98 8.69 24.41
CA GLY A 154 -42.37 8.20 24.44
C GLY A 154 -43.25 8.73 23.36
N ASN A 155 -42.72 9.18 22.22
CA ASN A 155 -43.41 9.92 21.18
C ASN A 155 -43.96 8.99 20.07
N GLY A 156 -44.79 8.01 20.44
CA GLY A 156 -45.59 7.31 19.47
C GLY A 156 -44.93 6.19 18.68
N TRP A 157 -43.99 5.47 19.29
CA TRP A 157 -43.43 4.25 18.71
C TRP A 157 -44.45 3.10 18.77
N GLY A 158 -45.49 3.20 17.95
CA GLY A 158 -46.44 2.12 17.70
C GLY A 158 -47.35 1.70 18.85
N ASN A 159 -46.88 1.73 20.10
CA ASN A 159 -47.60 1.25 21.29
C ASN A 159 -47.85 2.32 22.39
N ASN A 160 -47.38 3.54 22.18
CA ASN A 160 -47.44 4.65 23.15
C ASN A 160 -46.78 4.36 24.51
N GLU A 161 -45.86 3.42 24.56
CA GLU A 161 -45.10 3.10 25.78
C GLU A 161 -43.85 3.95 25.85
N LEU A 162 -43.43 4.29 27.06
CA LEU A 162 -42.16 4.94 27.35
C LEU A 162 -41.06 3.92 27.23
N GLN A 163 -40.06 4.21 26.40
CA GLN A 163 -38.87 3.40 26.27
C GLN A 163 -37.73 4.01 27.11
N HIS A 164 -37.02 3.16 27.83
CA HIS A 164 -35.92 3.53 28.74
C HIS A 164 -34.63 2.78 28.38
#